data_ab19ac89550cbb730912bb991095a73b
#
_entry.id   ab19ac89550cbb730912bb991095a73b
#
_cell.length_a   1.000
_cell.length_b   1.000
_cell.length_c   1.000
_cell.angle_alpha   90.00
_cell.angle_beta   90.00
_cell.angle_gamma   90.00
#
_symmetry.space_group_name_H-M   'P 1'
#
loop_
_entity.id
_entity.type
_entity.pdbx_description
1 polymer ?
#
loop_
_entity_poly.entity_id
_entity_poly.type
_entity_poly.pdbx_seq_one_letter_code
_entity_poly.pdbx_strand_id
1 'polypeptide(L)'
;METDISQTEYSVILLGLDNAGKTTLLSQIKALYQPRPEGAPTPNPGKTVPTVGQNVATIPLHDMNLKIWDVGGQISMRGLWQSYYTSCHAIIFVVDSADVGQDPDITRLISRRASSTAGTRNTRGNSSAEAFSEENVGIGAASSEFGRLDECRQVLESVLQNADVAGVPILVLANKQDREDCVEVVRIKEGLVRKVFEGETGSGVRDSRVLPVSALLGSGVQAAVEWVQSRVKWNKEGRPPVMR
;
A
#
# COMPACT_ATOMS: atom_id res chain seq x y z
N MET A 1 -15.77 -3.49 -39.65
CA MET A 1 -15.83 -2.11 -39.13
C MET A 1 -15.52 -2.19 -37.65
N GLU A 2 -14.26 -2.07 -37.31
CA GLU A 2 -13.82 -1.89 -35.92
C GLU A 2 -14.24 -0.47 -35.55
N THR A 3 -15.21 -0.35 -34.68
CA THR A 3 -15.54 0.92 -34.03
C THR A 3 -14.35 1.22 -33.12
N ASP A 4 -13.57 2.19 -33.54
CA ASP A 4 -12.54 2.85 -32.70
C ASP A 4 -13.26 3.46 -31.49
N ILE A 5 -13.43 2.65 -30.45
CA ILE A 5 -14.01 3.10 -29.19
C ILE A 5 -12.85 3.86 -28.51
N SER A 6 -12.87 5.19 -28.66
CA SER A 6 -12.01 6.08 -27.89
C SER A 6 -12.12 5.69 -26.42
N GLN A 7 -11.12 4.94 -25.94
CA GLN A 7 -11.13 4.42 -24.56
C GLN A 7 -10.76 5.54 -23.59
N THR A 8 -11.66 5.84 -22.69
CA THR A 8 -11.41 6.77 -21.59
C THR A 8 -10.22 6.29 -20.74
N GLU A 9 -9.24 7.16 -20.49
CA GLU A 9 -8.07 6.87 -19.66
C GLU A 9 -8.18 7.59 -18.31
N TYR A 10 -8.01 6.84 -17.23
CA TYR A 10 -7.94 7.37 -15.87
C TYR A 10 -6.55 7.13 -15.28
N SER A 11 -5.94 8.18 -14.72
CA SER A 11 -4.63 8.11 -14.06
C SER A 11 -4.78 7.74 -12.59
N VAL A 12 -4.05 6.74 -12.14
CA VAL A 12 -4.01 6.25 -10.76
C VAL A 12 -2.58 6.32 -10.25
N ILE A 13 -2.38 6.89 -9.07
CA ILE A 13 -1.05 6.93 -8.44
C ILE A 13 -0.95 5.83 -7.40
N LEU A 14 0.16 5.09 -7.44
CA LEU A 14 0.49 4.05 -6.48
C LEU A 14 1.54 4.58 -5.51
N LEU A 15 1.14 4.93 -4.31
CA LEU A 15 1.94 5.55 -3.26
C LEU A 15 2.16 4.60 -2.07
N GLY A 16 3.07 4.97 -1.20
CA GLY A 16 3.43 4.22 0.01
C GLY A 16 4.94 4.19 0.21
N LEU A 17 5.39 3.75 1.38
CA LEU A 17 6.80 3.68 1.70
C LEU A 17 7.56 2.74 0.75
N ASP A 18 8.89 2.84 0.72
CA ASP A 18 9.72 1.84 0.07
C ASP A 18 9.51 0.47 0.74
N ASN A 19 9.71 -0.59 -0.01
CA ASN A 19 9.45 -1.98 0.41
C ASN A 19 7.99 -2.32 0.78
N ALA A 20 7.03 -1.40 0.64
CA ALA A 20 5.60 -1.70 0.89
C ALA A 20 4.99 -2.68 -0.14
N GLY A 21 5.68 -2.95 -1.26
CA GLY A 21 5.26 -3.90 -2.28
C GLY A 21 4.49 -3.29 -3.45
N LYS A 22 4.62 -1.98 -3.69
CA LYS A 22 3.97 -1.26 -4.81
C LYS A 22 4.26 -1.88 -6.16
N THR A 23 5.54 -2.04 -6.50
CA THR A 23 5.97 -2.60 -7.79
C THR A 23 5.53 -4.05 -7.95
N THR A 24 5.52 -4.84 -6.87
CA THR A 24 4.99 -6.21 -6.87
C THR A 24 3.48 -6.20 -7.16
N LEU A 25 2.75 -5.29 -6.52
CA LEU A 25 1.31 -5.10 -6.76
C LEU A 25 1.03 -4.74 -8.22
N LEU A 26 1.77 -3.78 -8.79
CA LEU A 26 1.63 -3.40 -10.20
C LEU A 26 1.91 -4.60 -11.13
N SER A 27 2.90 -5.42 -10.81
CA SER A 27 3.21 -6.64 -11.57
C SER A 27 2.07 -7.66 -11.51
N GLN A 28 1.41 -7.83 -10.36
CA GLN A 28 0.24 -8.69 -10.22
C GLN A 28 -0.98 -8.12 -10.99
N ILE A 29 -1.22 -6.83 -10.94
CA ILE A 29 -2.28 -6.19 -11.73
C ILE A 29 -2.05 -6.45 -13.22
N LYS A 30 -0.81 -6.25 -13.72
CA LYS A 30 -0.46 -6.57 -15.10
C LYS A 30 -0.75 -8.05 -15.42
N ALA A 31 -0.35 -8.96 -14.54
CA ALA A 31 -0.55 -10.39 -14.75
C ALA A 31 -2.04 -10.80 -14.84
N LEU A 32 -2.93 -10.08 -14.14
CA LEU A 32 -4.37 -10.33 -14.15
C LEU A 32 -5.08 -9.80 -15.40
N TYR A 33 -4.65 -8.64 -15.91
CA TYR A 33 -5.41 -7.91 -16.93
C TYR A 33 -4.71 -7.82 -18.29
N GLN A 34 -3.43 -8.19 -18.37
CA GLN A 34 -2.69 -8.20 -19.63
C GLN A 34 -2.35 -9.64 -20.02
N PRO A 35 -2.74 -10.10 -21.23
CA PRO A 35 -2.37 -11.42 -21.71
C PRO A 35 -0.84 -11.51 -21.80
N ARG A 36 -0.27 -12.57 -21.25
CA ARG A 36 1.15 -12.85 -21.39
C ARG A 36 1.45 -13.43 -22.76
N PRO A 37 2.54 -12.98 -23.41
CA PRO A 37 3.07 -13.69 -24.56
C PRO A 37 3.44 -15.13 -24.15
N GLU A 38 3.13 -16.11 -25.01
CA GLU A 38 3.57 -17.49 -24.79
C GLU A 38 5.10 -17.55 -24.62
N GLY A 39 5.58 -18.23 -23.58
CA GLY A 39 7.01 -18.35 -23.27
C GLY A 39 7.63 -17.21 -22.48
N ALA A 40 6.87 -16.17 -22.10
CA ALA A 40 7.40 -15.12 -21.24
C ALA A 40 7.76 -15.67 -19.84
N PRO A 41 8.95 -15.34 -19.31
CA PRO A 41 9.36 -15.80 -17.98
C PRO A 41 8.37 -15.31 -16.93
N THR A 42 8.00 -16.21 -16.00
CA THR A 42 7.16 -15.82 -14.86
C THR A 42 7.89 -14.74 -14.07
N PRO A 43 7.27 -13.57 -13.80
CA PRO A 43 7.87 -12.60 -12.90
C PRO A 43 8.18 -13.30 -11.58
N ASN A 44 9.42 -13.14 -11.11
CA ASN A 44 9.74 -13.60 -9.76
C ASN A 44 9.36 -12.47 -8.79
N PRO A 45 8.20 -12.56 -8.14
CA PRO A 45 7.69 -11.47 -7.31
C PRO A 45 8.54 -11.23 -6.04
N GLY A 46 9.47 -12.15 -5.72
CA GLY A 46 10.28 -12.11 -4.51
C GLY A 46 11.53 -11.22 -4.57
N LYS A 47 11.89 -10.67 -5.74
CA LYS A 47 13.09 -9.82 -5.88
C LYS A 47 12.76 -8.52 -6.59
N THR A 48 12.24 -7.55 -5.87
CA THR A 48 12.08 -6.19 -6.37
C THR A 48 13.23 -5.31 -5.91
N VAL A 49 13.82 -4.59 -6.86
CA VAL A 49 14.78 -3.52 -6.57
C VAL A 49 13.97 -2.26 -6.24
N PRO A 50 14.43 -1.40 -5.30
CA PRO A 50 13.78 -0.13 -5.04
C PRO A 50 13.58 0.68 -6.32
N THR A 51 12.35 1.18 -6.53
CA THR A 51 12.00 1.97 -7.71
C THR A 51 12.69 3.33 -7.65
N VAL A 52 13.58 3.59 -8.61
CA VAL A 52 14.20 4.91 -8.80
C VAL A 52 13.36 5.67 -9.83
N GLY A 53 12.78 6.79 -9.39
CA GLY A 53 11.85 7.57 -10.22
C GLY A 53 10.46 6.96 -10.27
N GLN A 54 9.98 6.61 -11.45
CA GLN A 54 8.62 6.13 -11.68
C GLN A 54 8.59 4.98 -12.68
N ASN A 55 7.57 4.12 -12.56
CA ASN A 55 7.21 3.11 -13.53
C ASN A 55 5.74 3.29 -13.91
N VAL A 56 5.40 3.14 -15.19
CA VAL A 56 4.04 3.37 -15.71
C VAL A 56 3.50 2.11 -16.36
N ALA A 57 2.23 1.82 -16.12
CA ALA A 57 1.51 0.77 -16.81
C ALA A 57 0.11 1.22 -17.20
N THR A 58 -0.29 0.94 -18.42
CA THR A 58 -1.68 1.09 -18.84
C THR A 58 -2.36 -0.29 -18.78
N ILE A 59 -3.40 -0.38 -17.99
CA ILE A 59 -4.18 -1.60 -17.76
C ILE A 59 -5.49 -1.47 -18.52
N PRO A 60 -5.69 -2.24 -19.60
CA PRO A 60 -6.95 -2.24 -20.33
C PRO A 60 -8.02 -2.95 -19.51
N LEU A 61 -9.12 -2.27 -19.23
CA LEU A 61 -10.35 -2.82 -18.68
C LEU A 61 -11.42 -2.79 -19.78
N HIS A 62 -12.54 -3.47 -19.53
CA HIS A 62 -13.61 -3.61 -20.53
C HIS A 62 -14.09 -2.27 -21.11
N ASP A 63 -14.12 -1.21 -20.32
CA ASP A 63 -14.76 0.07 -20.65
C ASP A 63 -13.86 1.30 -20.39
N MET A 64 -12.61 1.09 -19.99
CA MET A 64 -11.65 2.14 -19.74
C MET A 64 -10.22 1.61 -19.72
N ASN A 65 -9.26 2.52 -19.76
CA ASN A 65 -7.88 2.25 -19.43
C ASN A 65 -7.52 2.85 -18.07
N LEU A 66 -6.86 2.07 -17.19
CA LEU A 66 -6.23 2.59 -15.99
C LEU A 66 -4.73 2.78 -16.23
N LYS A 67 -4.28 4.02 -16.23
CA LYS A 67 -2.87 4.36 -16.27
C LYS A 67 -2.33 4.46 -14.85
N ILE A 68 -1.57 3.46 -14.43
CA ILE A 68 -1.06 3.34 -13.06
C ILE A 68 0.39 3.80 -13.03
N TRP A 69 0.67 4.78 -12.16
CA TRP A 69 1.98 5.35 -11.90
C TRP A 69 2.54 4.79 -10.60
N ASP A 70 3.50 3.86 -10.69
CA ASP A 70 4.24 3.33 -9.54
C ASP A 70 5.43 4.27 -9.27
N VAL A 71 5.33 5.05 -8.21
CA VAL A 71 6.33 6.06 -7.85
C VAL A 71 7.19 5.59 -6.68
N GLY A 72 8.49 5.90 -6.73
CA GLY A 72 9.44 5.52 -5.69
C GLY A 72 9.00 5.98 -4.30
N GLY A 73 9.08 5.06 -3.30
CA GLY A 73 8.65 5.32 -1.91
C GLY A 73 9.76 5.83 -0.99
N GLN A 74 11.02 5.83 -1.45
CA GLN A 74 12.15 6.36 -0.68
C GLN A 74 11.95 7.85 -0.36
N ILE A 75 12.44 8.31 0.78
CA ILE A 75 12.32 9.71 1.23
C ILE A 75 12.75 10.69 0.15
N SER A 76 13.88 10.42 -0.53
CA SER A 76 14.40 11.26 -1.62
C SER A 76 13.48 11.35 -2.85
N MET A 77 12.56 10.40 -3.04
CA MET A 77 11.65 10.33 -4.18
C MET A 77 10.26 10.89 -3.88
N ARG A 78 9.89 11.07 -2.61
CA ARG A 78 8.54 11.50 -2.23
C ARG A 78 8.19 12.91 -2.73
N GLY A 79 9.18 13.77 -2.93
CA GLY A 79 8.98 15.10 -3.55
C GLY A 79 8.39 15.02 -4.97
N LEU A 80 8.60 13.92 -5.70
CA LEU A 80 8.04 13.72 -7.03
C LEU A 80 6.53 13.45 -7.03
N TRP A 81 5.96 13.00 -5.92
CA TRP A 81 4.55 12.60 -5.82
C TRP A 81 3.59 13.74 -6.18
N GLN A 82 3.94 14.95 -5.74
CA GLN A 82 3.12 16.16 -5.98
C GLN A 82 2.90 16.44 -7.47
N SER A 83 3.87 16.10 -8.33
CA SER A 83 3.77 16.31 -9.78
C SER A 83 2.62 15.52 -10.43
N TYR A 84 2.07 14.51 -9.74
CA TYR A 84 1.00 13.66 -10.24
C TYR A 84 -0.38 14.00 -9.63
N TYR A 85 -0.43 14.76 -8.54
CA TYR A 85 -1.66 14.98 -7.78
C TYR A 85 -2.74 15.68 -8.58
N THR A 86 -2.39 16.70 -9.35
CA THR A 86 -3.36 17.45 -10.16
C THR A 86 -3.99 16.61 -11.28
N SER A 87 -3.27 15.59 -11.77
CA SER A 87 -3.72 14.75 -12.88
C SER A 87 -4.28 13.39 -12.47
N CYS A 88 -4.23 13.05 -11.17
CA CYS A 88 -4.70 11.74 -10.72
C CYS A 88 -6.20 11.71 -10.48
N HIS A 89 -6.82 10.58 -10.80
CA HIS A 89 -8.24 10.30 -10.62
C HIS A 89 -8.51 9.42 -9.40
N ALA A 90 -7.51 8.69 -8.94
CA ALA A 90 -7.53 7.90 -7.69
C ALA A 90 -6.12 7.72 -7.15
N ILE A 91 -6.03 7.48 -5.85
CA ILE A 91 -4.79 7.13 -5.15
C ILE A 91 -4.93 5.72 -4.59
N ILE A 92 -3.93 4.87 -4.83
CA ILE A 92 -3.74 3.61 -4.12
C ILE A 92 -2.56 3.81 -3.17
N PHE A 93 -2.80 3.73 -1.87
CA PHE A 93 -1.77 3.86 -0.85
C PHE A 93 -1.46 2.49 -0.25
N VAL A 94 -0.25 1.99 -0.46
CA VAL A 94 0.16 0.64 -0.03
C VAL A 94 0.89 0.71 1.31
N VAL A 95 0.38 -0.04 2.28
CA VAL A 95 0.92 -0.18 3.64
C VAL A 95 1.55 -1.56 3.79
N ASP A 96 2.76 -1.62 4.30
CA ASP A 96 3.38 -2.88 4.74
C ASP A 96 2.79 -3.29 6.08
N SER A 97 1.95 -4.30 6.10
CA SER A 97 1.29 -4.75 7.33
C SER A 97 2.22 -5.55 8.26
N ALA A 98 3.40 -5.90 7.80
CA ALA A 98 4.38 -6.67 8.57
C ALA A 98 5.50 -5.79 9.16
N ASP A 99 5.54 -4.50 8.82
CA ASP A 99 6.56 -3.57 9.30
C ASP A 99 6.03 -2.75 10.50
N VAL A 100 5.77 -3.45 11.58
CA VAL A 100 5.03 -2.94 12.75
C VAL A 100 5.94 -2.47 13.89
N GLY A 101 7.25 -2.70 13.79
CA GLY A 101 8.18 -2.35 14.85
C GLY A 101 7.86 -3.02 16.19
N GLN A 102 8.29 -2.36 17.25
CA GLN A 102 8.03 -2.80 18.63
C GLN A 102 6.96 -1.95 19.32
N ASP A 103 5.97 -1.42 18.58
CA ASP A 103 4.85 -0.71 19.19
C ASP A 103 4.22 -1.59 20.27
N PRO A 104 4.25 -1.19 21.55
CA PRO A 104 3.78 -2.03 22.66
C PRO A 104 2.30 -2.39 22.54
N ASP A 105 1.48 -1.57 21.90
CA ASP A 105 0.08 -1.86 21.68
C ASP A 105 -0.12 -2.89 20.56
N ILE A 106 0.70 -2.85 19.53
CA ILE A 106 0.70 -3.82 18.43
C ILE A 106 1.36 -5.13 18.87
N THR A 107 2.49 -5.04 19.57
CA THR A 107 3.22 -6.22 20.07
C THR A 107 2.41 -7.04 21.08
N ARG A 108 1.63 -6.40 21.96
CA ARG A 108 0.71 -7.08 22.88
C ARG A 108 -0.38 -7.85 22.16
N LEU A 109 -0.73 -7.47 20.97
CA LEU A 109 -1.81 -8.10 20.18
C LEU A 109 -1.28 -9.28 19.36
N ILE A 110 -0.07 -9.20 18.84
CA ILE A 110 0.61 -10.33 18.20
C ILE A 110 0.85 -11.45 19.23
N SER A 111 1.31 -11.11 20.44
CA SER A 111 1.52 -12.10 21.50
C SER A 111 0.23 -12.75 22.00
N ARG A 112 -0.92 -12.09 21.97
CA ARG A 112 -2.22 -12.70 22.27
C ARG A 112 -2.67 -13.72 21.23
N ARG A 113 -2.32 -13.52 19.96
CA ARG A 113 -2.63 -14.47 18.88
C ARG A 113 -1.76 -15.73 18.99
N ALA A 114 -0.47 -15.56 19.27
CA ALA A 114 0.45 -16.69 19.50
C ALA A 114 0.06 -17.56 20.71
N SER A 115 -0.48 -16.95 21.78
CA SER A 115 -0.93 -17.69 22.97
C SER A 115 -2.27 -18.40 22.79
N SER A 116 -3.12 -18.00 21.85
CA SER A 116 -4.41 -18.68 21.57
C SER A 116 -4.27 -19.92 20.70
N THR A 117 -3.16 -20.08 20.00
CA THR A 117 -2.86 -21.27 19.17
C THR A 117 -1.99 -22.31 19.88
N ALA A 118 -1.36 -21.97 21.00
CA ALA A 118 -0.56 -22.88 21.82
C ALA A 118 -1.41 -23.44 22.97
N GLY A 119 -2.25 -24.44 22.66
CA GLY A 119 -2.86 -25.31 23.65
C GLY A 119 -1.80 -26.11 24.39
N THR A 120 -1.69 -25.84 25.69
CA THR A 120 -1.20 -26.72 26.75
C THR A 120 0.07 -27.55 26.47
N ARG A 121 1.19 -27.09 26.96
CA ARG A 121 2.22 -27.92 27.58
C ARG A 121 2.91 -27.17 28.73
N ASN A 122 2.59 -27.58 29.95
CA ASN A 122 3.32 -27.27 31.17
C ASN A 122 4.74 -27.83 31.09
N THR A 123 5.75 -27.00 31.30
CA THR A 123 6.97 -27.43 32.00
C THR A 123 7.60 -26.24 32.73
N ARG A 124 7.75 -26.41 34.04
CA ARG A 124 8.52 -25.55 34.95
C ARG A 124 10.02 -25.61 34.58
N GLY A 125 10.71 -24.49 34.67
CA GLY A 125 12.18 -24.45 34.57
C GLY A 125 12.73 -23.04 34.75
N ASN A 126 13.21 -22.82 35.88
CA ASN A 126 13.95 -21.80 36.64
C ASN A 126 15.05 -21.01 35.89
N SER A 127 15.11 -19.70 36.20
CA SER A 127 16.28 -18.82 36.49
C SER A 127 17.43 -18.72 35.49
N SER A 128 17.77 -17.57 35.06
CA SER A 128 18.81 -16.65 35.61
C SER A 128 19.12 -15.55 34.62
N ALA A 129 19.16 -14.34 35.16
CA ALA A 129 19.64 -13.13 34.49
C ALA A 129 21.17 -13.20 34.34
N GLU A 130 21.68 -12.85 33.18
CA GLU A 130 23.02 -12.29 33.06
C GLU A 130 23.03 -11.16 32.03
N ALA A 131 23.42 -10.01 32.55
CA ALA A 131 23.70 -8.80 31.80
C ALA A 131 25.03 -8.96 31.04
N PHE A 132 25.11 -8.57 29.78
CA PHE A 132 26.33 -8.21 29.12
C PHE A 132 26.23 -6.88 28.41
N SER A 133 27.20 -6.05 28.72
CA SER A 133 27.48 -4.68 28.37
C SER A 133 27.84 -4.48 26.89
N GLU A 134 27.47 -3.29 26.49
CA GLU A 134 27.90 -2.35 25.43
C GLU A 134 29.15 -2.64 24.58
N GLU A 135 29.05 -2.10 23.40
CA GLU A 135 30.00 -1.53 22.43
C GLU A 135 30.17 -2.34 21.15
N ASN A 136 29.45 -1.88 20.09
CA ASN A 136 30.17 -1.55 18.85
C ASN A 136 29.31 -0.61 17.95
N VAL A 137 29.90 0.57 17.71
CA VAL A 137 29.35 1.61 16.82
C VAL A 137 29.54 1.16 15.38
N GLY A 138 28.45 0.76 14.74
CA GLY A 138 28.35 0.60 13.29
C GLY A 138 27.23 1.49 12.81
N ILE A 139 27.54 2.48 11.96
CA ILE A 139 26.58 3.36 11.29
C ILE A 139 25.75 2.51 10.31
N GLY A 140 24.75 1.85 10.83
CA GLY A 140 23.71 1.14 10.10
C GLY A 140 22.36 1.67 10.54
N ALA A 141 21.50 1.98 9.58
CA ALA A 141 20.18 2.55 9.75
C ALA A 141 19.50 2.10 11.05
N ALA A 142 19.27 3.04 11.97
CA ALA A 142 18.56 2.80 13.20
C ALA A 142 17.18 2.20 12.82
N SER A 143 17.00 0.92 13.09
CA SER A 143 15.70 0.29 13.12
C SER A 143 14.91 0.99 14.24
N SER A 144 13.99 1.90 13.88
CA SER A 144 13.21 2.61 14.86
C SER A 144 12.43 1.60 15.69
N GLU A 145 12.47 1.71 17.00
CA GLU A 145 11.70 0.88 17.94
C GLU A 145 10.19 0.88 17.64
N PHE A 146 9.73 1.82 16.85
CA PHE A 146 8.32 2.07 16.54
C PHE A 146 7.85 1.51 15.19
N GLY A 147 8.69 0.82 14.43
CA GLY A 147 8.32 0.34 13.11
C GLY A 147 7.97 1.47 12.14
N ARG A 148 7.72 1.10 10.90
CA ARG A 148 7.44 2.09 9.86
C ARG A 148 5.95 2.46 9.73
N LEU A 149 5.06 1.91 10.57
CA LEU A 149 3.63 2.27 10.52
C LEU A 149 3.39 3.73 10.94
N ASP A 150 4.16 4.27 11.90
CA ASP A 150 4.07 5.68 12.26
C ASP A 150 4.58 6.59 11.15
N GLU A 151 5.70 6.23 10.51
CA GLU A 151 6.17 6.93 9.30
C GLU A 151 5.10 6.86 8.19
N CYS A 152 4.51 5.69 7.99
CA CYS A 152 3.45 5.46 7.02
C CYS A 152 2.22 6.35 7.28
N ARG A 153 1.81 6.49 8.55
CA ARG A 153 0.72 7.36 8.97
C ARG A 153 1.02 8.83 8.66
N GLN A 154 2.20 9.33 9.06
CA GLN A 154 2.61 10.72 8.79
C GLN A 154 2.66 11.03 7.29
N VAL A 155 3.15 10.08 6.50
CA VAL A 155 3.21 10.21 5.04
C VAL A 155 1.81 10.22 4.43
N LEU A 156 0.91 9.35 4.86
CA LEU A 156 -0.48 9.34 4.41
C LEU A 156 -1.18 10.66 4.77
N GLU A 157 -0.99 11.14 5.99
CA GLU A 157 -1.52 12.42 6.45
C GLU A 157 -1.03 13.58 5.57
N SER A 158 0.27 13.65 5.30
CA SER A 158 0.85 14.66 4.40
C SER A 158 0.26 14.59 2.99
N VAL A 159 0.00 13.40 2.45
CA VAL A 159 -0.68 13.24 1.14
C VAL A 159 -2.09 13.82 1.19
N LEU A 160 -2.86 13.50 2.24
CA LEU A 160 -4.26 13.91 2.36
C LEU A 160 -4.44 15.40 2.63
N GLN A 161 -3.46 16.06 3.25
CA GLN A 161 -3.45 17.51 3.50
C GLN A 161 -3.17 18.34 2.24
N ASN A 162 -2.67 17.71 1.17
CA ASN A 162 -2.38 18.45 -0.06
C ASN A 162 -3.70 18.80 -0.80
N ALA A 163 -3.87 20.09 -1.11
CA ALA A 163 -5.07 20.60 -1.77
C ALA A 163 -5.32 19.98 -3.16
N ASP A 164 -4.26 19.62 -3.88
CA ASP A 164 -4.36 19.03 -5.22
C ASP A 164 -5.02 17.64 -5.23
N VAL A 165 -5.05 16.94 -4.09
CA VAL A 165 -5.72 15.65 -3.94
C VAL A 165 -7.07 15.75 -3.22
N ALA A 166 -7.58 16.96 -2.98
CA ALA A 166 -8.90 17.14 -2.38
C ALA A 166 -9.98 16.45 -3.22
N GLY A 167 -10.86 15.68 -2.56
CA GLY A 167 -11.92 14.93 -3.22
C GLY A 167 -11.46 13.72 -4.06
N VAL A 168 -10.17 13.44 -4.19
CA VAL A 168 -9.67 12.25 -4.90
C VAL A 168 -9.96 11.00 -4.07
N PRO A 169 -10.61 9.95 -4.63
CA PRO A 169 -10.82 8.71 -3.92
C PRO A 169 -9.47 8.04 -3.59
N ILE A 170 -9.38 7.51 -2.37
CA ILE A 170 -8.18 6.84 -1.90
C ILE A 170 -8.47 5.41 -1.43
N LEU A 171 -7.70 4.47 -1.97
CA LEU A 171 -7.69 3.08 -1.56
C LEU A 171 -6.43 2.80 -0.75
N VAL A 172 -6.59 2.44 0.52
CA VAL A 172 -5.48 1.97 1.36
C VAL A 172 -5.42 0.46 1.28
N LEU A 173 -4.29 -0.08 0.86
CA LEU A 173 -4.06 -1.51 0.76
C LEU A 173 -3.16 -1.98 1.91
N ALA A 174 -3.72 -2.74 2.84
CA ALA A 174 -2.97 -3.46 3.85
C ALA A 174 -2.29 -4.66 3.19
N ASN A 175 -1.05 -4.48 2.74
CA ASN A 175 -0.30 -5.47 1.96
C ASN A 175 0.47 -6.45 2.85
N LYS A 176 0.99 -7.51 2.24
CA LYS A 176 1.75 -8.60 2.87
C LYS A 176 0.90 -9.45 3.84
N GLN A 177 -0.39 -9.60 3.52
CA GLN A 177 -1.31 -10.43 4.31
C GLN A 177 -1.01 -11.94 4.21
N ASP A 178 -0.04 -12.31 3.42
CA ASP A 178 0.53 -13.67 3.33
C ASP A 178 1.49 -13.98 4.48
N ARG A 179 1.94 -12.97 5.23
CA ARG A 179 2.87 -13.14 6.35
C ARG A 179 2.13 -13.42 7.65
N GLU A 180 2.69 -14.30 8.47
CA GLU A 180 2.13 -14.65 9.78
C GLU A 180 2.26 -13.51 10.81
N ASP A 181 3.27 -12.65 10.63
CA ASP A 181 3.56 -11.49 11.48
C ASP A 181 2.85 -10.20 11.04
N CYS A 182 1.94 -10.28 10.07
CA CYS A 182 1.20 -9.10 9.62
C CYS A 182 0.14 -8.65 10.64
N VAL A 183 -0.05 -7.34 10.71
CA VAL A 183 -1.15 -6.73 11.47
C VAL A 183 -2.47 -6.93 10.75
N GLU A 184 -3.51 -7.22 11.51
CA GLU A 184 -4.87 -7.35 10.99
C GLU A 184 -5.35 -6.04 10.35
N VAL A 185 -6.09 -6.18 9.26
CA VAL A 185 -6.64 -5.04 8.48
C VAL A 185 -7.47 -4.08 9.33
N VAL A 186 -8.22 -4.62 10.31
CA VAL A 186 -9.02 -3.81 11.24
C VAL A 186 -8.14 -2.83 12.02
N ARG A 187 -6.95 -3.26 12.43
CA ARG A 187 -5.98 -2.43 13.16
C ARG A 187 -5.41 -1.33 12.29
N ILE A 188 -5.08 -1.64 11.04
CA ILE A 188 -4.64 -0.64 10.07
C ILE A 188 -5.76 0.37 9.83
N LYS A 189 -6.99 -0.10 9.69
CA LYS A 189 -8.15 0.76 9.51
C LYS A 189 -8.37 1.71 10.69
N GLU A 190 -8.36 1.21 11.91
CA GLU A 190 -8.64 1.99 13.11
C GLU A 190 -7.42 2.78 13.60
N GLY A 191 -6.25 2.16 13.63
CA GLY A 191 -5.05 2.75 14.20
C GLY A 191 -4.35 3.74 13.27
N LEU A 192 -4.39 3.49 11.95
CA LEU A 192 -3.70 4.33 10.98
C LEU A 192 -4.69 5.20 10.21
N VAL A 193 -5.62 4.60 9.49
CA VAL A 193 -6.47 5.31 8.54
C VAL A 193 -7.49 6.20 9.24
N ARG A 194 -8.20 5.67 10.24
CA ARG A 194 -9.21 6.43 10.98
C ARG A 194 -8.61 7.66 11.67
N LYS A 195 -7.46 7.52 12.33
CA LYS A 195 -6.78 8.64 13.00
C LYS A 195 -6.41 9.76 12.03
N VAL A 196 -5.98 9.42 10.81
CA VAL A 196 -5.64 10.39 9.79
C VAL A 196 -6.89 11.12 9.28
N PHE A 197 -7.99 10.41 9.03
CA PHE A 197 -9.24 10.99 8.54
C PHE A 197 -9.99 11.80 9.61
N GLU A 198 -9.91 11.42 10.89
CA GLU A 198 -10.51 12.20 11.99
C GLU A 198 -9.76 13.53 12.26
N GLY A 199 -8.48 13.61 11.90
CA GLY A 199 -7.68 14.84 12.01
C GLY A 199 -7.90 15.84 10.87
N GLU A 200 -8.61 15.47 9.82
CA GLU A 200 -8.88 16.35 8.67
C GLU A 200 -9.99 17.36 8.97
N THR A 201 -9.62 18.52 9.51
CA THR A 201 -10.49 19.68 9.55
C THR A 201 -10.63 20.26 8.15
N GLY A 202 -11.67 19.86 7.40
CA GLY A 202 -12.22 20.66 6.30
C GLY A 202 -11.86 20.31 4.87
N SER A 203 -11.15 19.25 4.55
CA SER A 203 -11.02 18.81 3.14
C SER A 203 -12.22 17.94 2.75
N GLY A 204 -12.85 18.28 1.64
CA GLY A 204 -14.13 17.75 1.18
C GLY A 204 -14.27 16.22 1.25
N VAL A 205 -15.50 15.76 1.35
CA VAL A 205 -15.88 14.32 1.44
C VAL A 205 -15.10 13.51 0.43
N ARG A 206 -14.25 12.62 0.93
CA ARG A 206 -13.38 11.77 0.12
C ARG A 206 -13.82 10.32 0.28
N ASP A 207 -14.04 9.65 -0.86
CA ASP A 207 -14.27 8.22 -0.84
C ASP A 207 -13.00 7.49 -0.44
N SER A 208 -13.08 6.70 0.63
CA SER A 208 -11.92 5.94 1.14
C SER A 208 -12.29 4.50 1.50
N ARG A 209 -11.37 3.58 1.28
CA ARG A 209 -11.53 2.18 1.67
C ARG A 209 -10.20 1.58 2.09
N VAL A 210 -10.25 0.62 3.03
CA VAL A 210 -9.11 -0.22 3.38
C VAL A 210 -9.40 -1.65 2.94
N LEU A 211 -8.49 -2.26 2.17
CA LEU A 211 -8.61 -3.65 1.73
C LEU A 211 -7.34 -4.44 2.08
N PRO A 212 -7.50 -5.72 2.50
CA PRO A 212 -6.38 -6.64 2.62
C PRO A 212 -5.90 -7.09 1.25
N VAL A 213 -4.58 -7.17 1.07
CA VAL A 213 -3.99 -7.74 -0.14
C VAL A 213 -2.72 -8.52 0.17
N SER A 214 -2.40 -9.48 -0.66
CA SER A 214 -1.06 -9.99 -0.82
C SER A 214 -0.61 -9.75 -2.27
N ALA A 215 0.25 -8.75 -2.45
CA ALA A 215 0.84 -8.50 -3.76
C ALA A 215 1.72 -9.68 -4.23
N LEU A 216 2.26 -10.48 -3.29
CA LEU A 216 3.06 -11.67 -3.60
C LEU A 216 2.19 -12.80 -4.16
N LEU A 217 1.06 -13.09 -3.52
CA LEU A 217 0.17 -14.19 -3.90
C LEU A 217 -0.97 -13.78 -4.84
N GLY A 218 -1.16 -12.46 -5.06
CA GLY A 218 -2.24 -11.93 -5.91
C GLY A 218 -3.61 -11.86 -5.22
N SER A 219 -3.73 -12.27 -3.96
CA SER A 219 -5.00 -12.23 -3.24
C SER A 219 -5.44 -10.79 -2.98
N GLY A 220 -6.75 -10.50 -3.17
CA GLY A 220 -7.34 -9.17 -2.98
C GLY A 220 -7.04 -8.15 -4.08
N VAL A 221 -6.14 -8.46 -5.04
CA VAL A 221 -5.72 -7.52 -6.09
C VAL A 221 -6.86 -7.19 -7.05
N GLN A 222 -7.65 -8.18 -7.44
CA GLN A 222 -8.81 -7.96 -8.31
C GLN A 222 -9.83 -7.01 -7.64
N ALA A 223 -10.19 -7.25 -6.38
CA ALA A 223 -11.11 -6.40 -5.63
C ALA A 223 -10.60 -4.95 -5.48
N ALA A 224 -9.28 -4.77 -5.37
CA ALA A 224 -8.65 -3.45 -5.35
C ALA A 224 -8.85 -2.70 -6.68
N VAL A 225 -8.62 -3.37 -7.82
CA VAL A 225 -8.82 -2.77 -9.15
C VAL A 225 -10.30 -2.46 -9.41
N GLU A 226 -11.21 -3.38 -9.08
CA GLU A 226 -12.66 -3.18 -9.22
C GLU A 226 -13.16 -1.98 -8.40
N TRP A 227 -12.65 -1.82 -7.18
CA TRP A 227 -12.99 -0.67 -6.36
C TRP A 227 -12.51 0.64 -7.02
N VAL A 228 -11.26 0.70 -7.46
CA VAL A 228 -10.71 1.88 -8.16
C VAL A 228 -11.52 2.19 -9.41
N GLN A 229 -11.80 1.20 -10.25
CA GLN A 229 -12.63 1.34 -11.46
C GLN A 229 -13.99 1.96 -11.14
N SER A 230 -14.66 1.47 -10.11
CA SER A 230 -15.95 2.00 -9.66
C SER A 230 -15.84 3.46 -9.24
N ARG A 231 -14.78 3.84 -8.49
CA ARG A 231 -14.64 5.17 -7.92
C ARG A 231 -14.22 6.23 -8.92
N VAL A 232 -13.32 5.91 -9.86
CA VAL A 232 -12.95 6.86 -10.91
C VAL A 232 -14.13 7.17 -11.82
N LYS A 233 -15.01 6.20 -12.09
CA LYS A 233 -16.27 6.42 -12.84
C LYS A 233 -17.24 7.31 -12.09
N TRP A 234 -17.41 7.05 -10.79
CA TRP A 234 -18.30 7.85 -9.95
C TRP A 234 -17.84 9.30 -9.87
N ASN A 235 -16.53 9.54 -9.77
CA ASN A 235 -15.94 10.87 -9.62
C ASN A 235 -15.64 11.59 -10.94
N LYS A 236 -16.13 11.10 -12.08
CA LYS A 236 -15.82 11.63 -13.42
C LYS A 236 -16.20 13.11 -13.63
N GLU A 237 -17.21 13.61 -12.91
CA GLU A 237 -17.63 15.01 -13.00
C GLU A 237 -16.64 15.95 -12.27
N GLY A 238 -16.13 15.51 -11.11
CA GLY A 238 -15.12 16.26 -10.36
C GLY A 238 -13.73 16.19 -10.98
N ARG A 239 -13.42 15.04 -11.62
CA ARG A 239 -12.13 14.79 -12.31
C ARG A 239 -12.40 14.04 -13.61
N PRO A 240 -12.59 14.77 -14.73
CA PRO A 240 -12.90 14.15 -16.01
C PRO A 240 -11.71 13.33 -16.54
N PRO A 241 -11.98 12.18 -17.18
CA PRO A 241 -10.96 11.34 -17.78
C PRO A 241 -10.32 12.01 -18.99
N VAL A 242 -9.16 11.53 -19.37
CA VAL A 242 -8.50 11.90 -20.62
C VAL A 242 -9.10 11.05 -21.75
N MET A 243 -9.59 11.69 -22.79
CA MET A 243 -10.06 11.01 -24.00
C MET A 243 -8.87 10.76 -24.93
N ARG A 244 -8.67 9.53 -25.35
CA ARG A 244 -7.64 9.14 -26.33
C ARG A 244 -8.23 8.40 -27.50
#